data_d626740a3dd36db28e9f5a90712d178f
#
_entry.id   d626740a3dd36db28e9f5a90712d178f
#
_cell.length_a   1.000
_cell.length_b   1.000
_cell.length_c   1.000
_cell.angle_alpha   90.00
_cell.angle_beta   90.00
_cell.angle_gamma   90.00
#
_symmetry.space_group_name_H-M   'P 1'
#
loop_
_entity.id
_entity.type
_entity.pdbx_description
1 polymer ?
#
loop_
_entity_poly.entity_id
_entity_poly.type
_entity_poly.pdbx_seq_one_letter_code
_entity_poly.pdbx_strand_id
1 'polypeptide(L)'
;SAGSGKTYSLVQHILMNALRPANMPGAYQKVLAITFTNNAADEMKARLLKQLLEFSNESAPAKNAFFKPIWEALDLSPEELQIRASAGAKHMLHNYSTLHVGTIDQFTHRLVRTFTRDLELDDNFEVRLDLDAMITEALDALYSSLGEQHELREALVALVRDRMNRDKNHNPDYDLKKEGKNSFNEDHWQYLEKLPEPKRLIEIQRELNAKISTICETGRNLSDEAQKILKDEGIEETLVHKKNVKSQILTKWRKLHLHPLDAGKNVWKSYVKGGNHAWDEFLAKAKRFEDENQHALILLKEATSKLQNLAATKALLEKFEELQKSQNTMPLSAFNKLIAEELEKEPAAFIYARLGEKYWHFYIDEFQDTSVVQFNNLHPLIEHSLTKDEHSNSALIVGDAKQSIYRWRGGKAEQFMKLVDNEHLINRFEGQPEGHELYARDTLRLERNFRPHGAIVNFNNALFSSLNTDLGLETHKEVYSKKRVHQTPNKNEDQGEVRVDVLEAD
;
A
#
# COMPACT_ATOMS: atom_id res chain seq x y z
N SER A 1 11.31 -2.83 18.59
CA SER A 1 10.08 -3.30 19.25
C SER A 1 9.44 -2.18 20.09
N ALA A 2 8.14 -2.32 20.39
CA ALA A 2 7.47 -1.38 21.28
C ALA A 2 8.19 -1.32 22.65
N GLY A 3 8.52 -0.10 23.10
CA GLY A 3 9.25 0.08 24.38
C GLY A 3 10.78 -0.07 24.32
N SER A 4 11.37 -0.28 23.16
CA SER A 4 12.83 -0.39 23.00
C SER A 4 13.58 0.94 22.95
N GLY A 5 12.89 2.07 23.09
CA GLY A 5 13.54 3.40 23.10
C GLY A 5 13.74 4.03 21.71
N LYS A 6 13.02 3.60 20.67
CA LYS A 6 13.10 4.16 19.31
C LYS A 6 13.01 5.70 19.32
N THR A 7 11.91 6.24 19.82
CA THR A 7 11.68 7.70 19.87
C THR A 7 12.69 8.41 20.79
N TYR A 8 13.16 7.72 21.85
CA TYR A 8 14.24 8.25 22.71
C TYR A 8 15.53 8.45 21.90
N SER A 9 15.97 7.40 21.21
CA SER A 9 17.18 7.46 20.36
C SER A 9 17.07 8.56 19.30
N LEU A 10 15.91 8.66 18.64
CA LEU A 10 15.65 9.66 17.61
C LEU A 10 15.74 11.09 18.16
N VAL A 11 15.07 11.38 19.30
CA VAL A 11 15.15 12.68 19.98
C VAL A 11 16.57 13.00 20.42
N GLN A 12 17.32 12.03 20.92
CA GLN A 12 18.72 12.19 21.31
C GLN A 12 19.59 12.64 20.13
N HIS A 13 19.47 11.97 18.98
CA HIS A 13 20.24 12.32 17.78
C HIS A 13 19.86 13.69 17.22
N ILE A 14 18.56 14.05 17.24
CA ILE A 14 18.12 15.40 16.85
C ILE A 14 18.74 16.46 17.76
N LEU A 15 18.73 16.26 19.08
CA LEU A 15 19.33 17.19 20.03
C LEU A 15 20.84 17.31 19.84
N MET A 16 21.52 16.18 19.62
CA MET A 16 22.97 16.19 19.33
C MET A 16 23.28 17.05 18.10
N ASN A 17 22.55 16.86 17.01
CA ASN A 17 22.80 17.63 15.79
C ASN A 17 22.35 19.09 15.89
N ALA A 18 21.30 19.38 16.66
CA ALA A 18 20.87 20.76 16.94
C ALA A 18 21.84 21.53 17.85
N LEU A 19 22.60 20.84 18.71
CA LEU A 19 23.55 21.45 19.69
C LEU A 19 25.02 21.33 19.28
N ARG A 20 25.35 20.58 18.24
CA ARG A 20 26.71 20.39 17.75
C ARG A 20 27.40 21.68 17.31
N PRO A 21 26.81 22.55 16.47
CA PRO A 21 27.44 23.78 16.05
C PRO A 21 27.51 24.81 17.20
N ALA A 22 28.72 25.29 17.51
CA ALA A 22 28.97 26.19 18.65
C ALA A 22 28.22 27.54 18.54
N ASN A 23 28.16 28.12 17.33
CA ASN A 23 27.65 29.48 17.10
C ASN A 23 26.39 29.52 16.28
N MET A 24 25.57 28.45 16.33
CA MET A 24 24.36 28.34 15.52
C MET A 24 23.13 27.90 16.35
N PRO A 25 22.54 28.81 17.14
CA PRO A 25 21.35 28.48 17.94
C PRO A 25 20.16 27.95 17.12
N GLY A 26 20.11 28.29 15.82
CA GLY A 26 19.12 27.83 14.85
C GLY A 26 19.46 26.53 14.12
N ALA A 27 20.47 25.76 14.55
CA ALA A 27 20.88 24.53 13.87
C ALA A 27 19.74 23.48 13.76
N TYR A 28 18.77 23.48 14.68
CA TYR A 28 17.56 22.65 14.58
C TYR A 28 16.75 22.90 13.30
N GLN A 29 16.88 24.06 12.66
CA GLN A 29 16.22 24.39 11.38
C GLN A 29 16.78 23.58 10.21
N LYS A 30 17.98 23.01 10.39
CA LYS A 30 18.64 22.12 9.42
C LYS A 30 18.22 20.65 9.57
N VAL A 31 17.34 20.37 10.52
CA VAL A 31 16.77 19.05 10.78
C VAL A 31 15.41 18.94 10.10
N LEU A 32 15.20 17.86 9.36
CA LEU A 32 13.89 17.43 8.90
C LEU A 32 13.54 16.13 9.63
N ALA A 33 12.50 16.16 10.49
CA ALA A 33 12.02 14.98 11.21
C ALA A 33 10.59 14.65 10.74
N ILE A 34 10.42 13.44 10.27
CA ILE A 34 9.18 12.93 9.70
C ILE A 34 8.61 11.84 10.59
N THR A 35 7.32 11.94 10.90
CA THR A 35 6.56 10.95 11.66
C THR A 35 5.33 10.51 10.86
N PHE A 36 4.67 9.44 11.29
CA PHE A 36 3.48 8.96 10.60
C PHE A 36 2.20 9.73 10.99
N THR A 37 2.08 10.22 12.23
CA THR A 37 0.88 10.90 12.73
C THR A 37 1.17 12.30 13.24
N ASN A 38 0.17 13.19 13.17
CA ASN A 38 0.28 14.55 13.72
C ASN A 38 0.55 14.54 15.22
N ASN A 39 -0.10 13.64 15.96
CA ASN A 39 0.12 13.52 17.41
C ASN A 39 1.57 13.14 17.74
N ALA A 40 2.20 12.24 16.97
CA ALA A 40 3.60 11.88 17.15
C ALA A 40 4.54 13.05 16.82
N ALA A 41 4.22 13.83 15.78
CA ALA A 41 4.97 15.03 15.44
C ALA A 41 4.90 16.08 16.55
N ASP A 42 3.72 16.32 17.10
CA ASP A 42 3.52 17.31 18.17
C ASP A 42 4.17 16.85 19.48
N GLU A 43 4.10 15.56 19.80
CA GLU A 43 4.82 14.98 20.94
C GLU A 43 6.34 15.12 20.76
N MET A 44 6.87 14.89 19.57
CA MET A 44 8.31 15.05 19.28
C MET A 44 8.74 16.50 19.45
N LYS A 45 8.00 17.48 18.91
CA LYS A 45 8.25 18.92 19.09
C LYS A 45 8.26 19.30 20.58
N ALA A 46 7.26 18.86 21.31
CA ALA A 46 7.14 19.12 22.76
C ALA A 46 8.33 18.54 23.52
N ARG A 47 8.75 17.30 23.19
CA ARG A 47 9.90 16.65 23.80
C ARG A 47 11.21 17.39 23.53
N LEU A 48 11.43 17.79 22.29
CA LEU A 48 12.64 18.55 21.90
C LEU A 48 12.76 19.86 22.68
N LEU A 49 11.68 20.65 22.69
CA LEU A 49 11.64 21.91 23.43
C LEU A 49 11.82 21.70 24.95
N LYS A 50 11.12 20.70 25.51
CA LYS A 50 11.25 20.35 26.92
C LYS A 50 12.69 20.00 27.30
N GLN A 51 13.36 19.17 26.48
CA GLN A 51 14.74 18.79 26.75
C GLN A 51 15.71 19.98 26.70
N LEU A 52 15.57 20.86 25.71
CA LEU A 52 16.37 22.08 25.61
C LEU A 52 16.18 22.99 26.83
N LEU A 53 14.93 23.16 27.31
CA LEU A 53 14.62 23.92 28.53
C LEU A 53 15.17 23.27 29.80
N GLU A 54 15.07 21.95 29.92
CA GLU A 54 15.66 21.20 31.04
C GLU A 54 17.18 21.31 31.06
N PHE A 55 17.84 21.24 29.90
CA PHE A 55 19.29 21.39 29.80
C PHE A 55 19.77 22.80 30.18
N SER A 56 18.96 23.81 29.92
CA SER A 56 19.27 25.22 30.26
C SER A 56 19.15 25.53 31.75
N ASN A 57 18.62 24.60 32.56
CA ASN A 57 18.43 24.80 34.02
C ASN A 57 19.58 24.20 34.80
N GLU A 58 20.25 25.03 35.63
CA GLU A 58 21.45 24.65 36.41
C GLU A 58 21.25 23.43 37.34
N SER A 59 20.04 23.19 37.82
CA SER A 59 19.77 22.11 38.78
C SER A 59 19.30 20.77 38.13
N ALA A 60 19.03 20.73 36.84
CA ALA A 60 18.46 19.58 36.16
C ALA A 60 19.46 18.59 35.50
N PRO A 61 20.70 18.93 35.14
CA PRO A 61 21.55 18.08 34.31
C PRO A 61 21.82 16.69 34.90
N ALA A 62 22.00 16.58 36.22
CA ALA A 62 22.38 15.32 36.87
C ALA A 62 21.27 14.25 36.85
N LYS A 63 20.01 14.64 36.65
CA LYS A 63 18.83 13.73 36.64
C LYS A 63 18.27 13.47 35.24
N ASN A 64 18.71 14.21 34.22
CA ASN A 64 18.19 14.08 32.87
C ASN A 64 18.93 12.98 32.09
N ALA A 65 18.16 11.99 31.62
CA ALA A 65 18.70 10.82 30.92
C ALA A 65 19.40 11.15 29.58
N PHE A 66 19.09 12.28 28.95
CA PHE A 66 19.72 12.71 27.69
C PHE A 66 20.98 13.55 27.90
N PHE A 67 21.10 14.25 29.03
CA PHE A 67 22.10 15.28 29.21
C PHE A 67 23.51 14.69 29.14
N LYS A 68 23.81 13.69 29.98
CA LYS A 68 25.13 13.06 30.03
C LYS A 68 25.52 12.41 28.69
N PRO A 69 24.69 11.57 28.04
CA PRO A 69 25.06 10.99 26.75
C PRO A 69 25.35 12.02 25.65
N ILE A 70 24.67 13.19 25.70
CA ILE A 70 24.85 14.23 24.67
C ILE A 70 26.14 15.00 24.86
N TRP A 71 26.47 15.48 26.07
CA TRP A 71 27.70 16.24 26.27
C TRP A 71 28.96 15.37 26.11
N GLU A 72 28.92 14.09 26.50
CA GLU A 72 29.98 13.13 26.24
C GLU A 72 30.17 12.87 24.72
N ALA A 73 29.08 12.67 23.98
CA ALA A 73 29.13 12.42 22.55
C ALA A 73 29.56 13.65 21.72
N LEU A 74 29.33 14.85 22.24
CA LEU A 74 29.73 16.11 21.59
C LEU A 74 31.10 16.62 22.05
N ASP A 75 31.74 15.95 23.00
CA ASP A 75 33.01 16.35 23.65
C ASP A 75 32.92 17.79 24.18
N LEU A 76 31.85 18.10 24.91
CA LEU A 76 31.57 19.40 25.49
C LEU A 76 31.70 19.35 27.03
N SER A 77 31.88 20.50 27.66
CA SER A 77 31.63 20.59 29.10
C SER A 77 30.13 20.68 29.39
N PRO A 78 29.67 20.28 30.58
CA PRO A 78 28.28 20.45 31.00
C PRO A 78 27.78 21.90 30.88
N GLU A 79 28.60 22.85 31.24
CA GLU A 79 28.33 24.29 31.20
C GLU A 79 28.19 24.79 29.76
N GLU A 80 29.04 24.33 28.87
CA GLU A 80 28.94 24.67 27.45
C GLU A 80 27.66 24.11 26.81
N LEU A 81 27.30 22.87 27.14
CA LEU A 81 26.01 22.30 26.67
C LEU A 81 24.82 23.10 27.19
N GLN A 82 24.84 23.55 28.45
CA GLN A 82 23.79 24.41 29.01
C GLN A 82 23.64 25.73 28.26
N ILE A 83 24.75 26.39 27.96
CA ILE A 83 24.77 27.66 27.21
C ILE A 83 24.16 27.45 25.83
N ARG A 84 24.59 26.40 25.09
CA ARG A 84 24.03 26.06 23.75
C ARG A 84 22.55 25.72 23.81
N ALA A 85 22.15 24.95 24.80
CA ALA A 85 20.73 24.57 24.98
C ALA A 85 19.84 25.78 25.29
N SER A 86 20.32 26.69 26.16
CA SER A 86 19.60 27.94 26.48
C SER A 86 19.44 28.84 25.25
N ALA A 87 20.48 29.03 24.47
CA ALA A 87 20.42 29.78 23.23
C ALA A 87 19.49 29.11 22.20
N GLY A 88 19.59 27.79 22.05
CA GLY A 88 18.74 27.00 21.16
C GLY A 88 17.25 27.03 21.56
N ALA A 89 16.94 26.86 22.85
CA ALA A 89 15.59 26.95 23.38
C ALA A 89 14.96 28.34 23.12
N LYS A 90 15.69 29.40 23.43
CA LYS A 90 15.25 30.78 23.20
C LYS A 90 14.99 31.03 21.70
N HIS A 91 15.91 30.61 20.85
CA HIS A 91 15.79 30.78 19.40
C HIS A 91 14.59 29.97 18.87
N MET A 92 14.38 28.73 19.34
CA MET A 92 13.26 27.87 18.94
C MET A 92 11.91 28.45 19.37
N LEU A 93 11.78 29.01 20.56
CA LEU A 93 10.54 29.66 21.02
C LEU A 93 10.16 30.84 20.17
N HIS A 94 11.13 31.66 19.73
CA HIS A 94 10.86 32.82 18.86
C HIS A 94 10.60 32.41 17.40
N ASN A 95 11.08 31.26 16.96
CA ASN A 95 11.00 30.80 15.57
C ASN A 95 10.36 29.40 15.47
N TYR A 96 9.33 29.12 16.26
CA TYR A 96 8.73 27.79 16.38
C TYR A 96 8.23 27.21 15.04
N SER A 97 7.76 28.05 14.14
CA SER A 97 7.31 27.66 12.80
C SER A 97 8.43 27.11 11.90
N THR A 98 9.69 27.37 12.25
CA THR A 98 10.85 26.87 11.49
C THR A 98 11.37 25.51 12.01
N LEU A 99 10.71 24.93 12.99
CA LEU A 99 10.98 23.56 13.44
C LEU A 99 10.30 22.57 12.47
N HIS A 100 11.10 21.95 11.60
CA HIS A 100 10.62 21.06 10.55
C HIS A 100 10.41 19.63 11.06
N VAL A 101 9.50 19.49 12.00
CA VAL A 101 8.98 18.21 12.50
C VAL A 101 7.52 18.10 12.07
N GLY A 102 7.14 17.03 11.39
CA GLY A 102 5.77 16.88 10.89
C GLY A 102 5.52 15.51 10.29
N THR A 103 4.35 15.32 9.73
CA THR A 103 4.04 14.11 8.97
C THR A 103 4.62 14.20 7.55
N ILE A 104 4.76 13.05 6.90
CA ILE A 104 5.22 13.00 5.52
C ILE A 104 4.27 13.79 4.60
N ASP A 105 2.96 13.71 4.82
CA ASP A 105 1.96 14.45 4.07
C ASP A 105 2.11 15.97 4.25
N GLN A 106 2.41 16.44 5.47
CA GLN A 106 2.69 17.85 5.72
C GLN A 106 3.97 18.32 5.01
N PHE A 107 4.98 17.48 4.97
CA PHE A 107 6.21 17.77 4.22
C PHE A 107 5.92 17.84 2.72
N THR A 108 5.24 16.83 2.17
CA THR A 108 4.86 16.75 0.75
C THR A 108 3.99 17.95 0.34
N HIS A 109 3.01 18.33 1.17
CA HIS A 109 2.19 19.52 0.95
C HIS A 109 3.03 20.80 0.88
N ARG A 110 3.97 20.97 1.81
CA ARG A 110 4.88 22.14 1.81
C ARG A 110 5.78 22.13 0.56
N LEU A 111 6.24 20.97 0.15
CA LEU A 111 7.05 20.79 -1.06
C LEU A 111 6.26 21.25 -2.29
N VAL A 112 5.08 20.72 -2.51
CA VAL A 112 4.21 21.08 -3.65
C VAL A 112 3.90 22.58 -3.64
N ARG A 113 3.56 23.16 -2.48
CA ARG A 113 3.32 24.61 -2.35
C ARG A 113 4.54 25.48 -2.63
N THR A 114 5.75 24.98 -2.34
CA THR A 114 6.99 25.74 -2.58
C THR A 114 7.38 25.72 -4.07
N PHE A 115 7.06 24.64 -4.77
CA PHE A 115 7.45 24.38 -6.14
C PHE A 115 6.25 24.31 -7.11
N THR A 116 5.19 25.06 -6.81
CA THR A 116 3.96 25.07 -7.59
C THR A 116 4.18 25.31 -9.08
N ARG A 117 5.08 26.24 -9.45
CA ARG A 117 5.40 26.56 -10.84
C ARG A 117 6.23 25.48 -11.52
N ASP A 118 7.18 24.88 -10.81
CA ASP A 118 8.01 23.81 -11.34
C ASP A 118 7.17 22.54 -11.57
N LEU A 119 6.08 22.38 -10.82
CA LEU A 119 5.11 21.28 -10.95
C LEU A 119 3.95 21.61 -11.91
N GLU A 120 4.06 22.69 -12.69
CA GLU A 120 3.03 23.14 -13.65
C GLU A 120 1.63 23.36 -13.03
N LEU A 121 1.58 23.73 -11.75
CA LEU A 121 0.33 24.02 -11.03
C LEU A 121 0.08 25.52 -10.99
N ASP A 122 -1.20 25.91 -10.90
CA ASP A 122 -1.57 27.29 -10.65
C ASP A 122 -1.14 27.74 -9.25
N ASP A 123 -0.64 28.97 -9.11
CA ASP A 123 -0.17 29.52 -7.84
C ASP A 123 -1.27 29.50 -6.74
N ASN A 124 -2.54 29.54 -7.12
CA ASN A 124 -3.70 29.62 -6.23
C ASN A 124 -4.55 28.33 -6.18
N PHE A 125 -3.97 27.16 -6.50
CA PHE A 125 -4.75 25.93 -6.40
C PHE A 125 -5.19 25.62 -4.96
N GLU A 126 -6.40 25.11 -4.81
CA GLU A 126 -6.96 24.72 -3.51
C GLU A 126 -6.71 23.24 -3.22
N VAL A 127 -6.24 22.95 -2.00
CA VAL A 127 -6.04 21.56 -1.55
C VAL A 127 -7.30 21.08 -0.85
N ARG A 128 -7.93 20.04 -1.41
CA ARG A 128 -9.10 19.39 -0.80
C ARG A 128 -8.69 18.14 -0.05
N LEU A 129 -9.13 18.03 1.21
CA LEU A 129 -8.82 16.87 2.06
C LEU A 129 -9.85 15.74 1.92
N ASP A 130 -11.08 16.09 1.52
CA ASP A 130 -12.17 15.14 1.38
C ASP A 130 -12.22 14.54 -0.03
N LEU A 131 -11.44 13.48 -0.23
CA LEU A 131 -11.41 12.71 -1.47
C LEU A 131 -12.77 12.05 -1.78
N ASP A 132 -13.53 11.63 -0.75
CA ASP A 132 -14.81 10.98 -0.94
C ASP A 132 -15.85 11.96 -1.53
N ALA A 133 -15.87 13.20 -1.08
CA ALA A 133 -16.70 14.25 -1.67
C ALA A 133 -16.30 14.54 -3.12
N MET A 134 -15.01 14.67 -3.42
CA MET A 134 -14.52 14.92 -4.78
C MET A 134 -14.88 13.77 -5.75
N ILE A 135 -14.72 12.52 -5.33
CA ILE A 135 -15.11 11.34 -6.13
C ILE A 135 -16.63 11.32 -6.35
N THR A 136 -17.41 11.74 -5.36
CA THR A 136 -18.88 11.82 -5.50
C THR A 136 -19.27 12.90 -6.53
N GLU A 137 -18.66 14.08 -6.47
CA GLU A 137 -18.86 15.13 -7.46
C GLU A 137 -18.50 14.66 -8.89
N ALA A 138 -17.38 13.94 -9.01
CA ALA A 138 -16.95 13.36 -10.28
C ALA A 138 -17.94 12.30 -10.82
N LEU A 139 -18.50 11.48 -9.93
CA LEU A 139 -19.50 10.49 -10.30
C LEU A 139 -20.82 11.14 -10.77
N ASP A 140 -21.27 12.19 -10.09
CA ASP A 140 -22.45 12.95 -10.48
C ASP A 140 -22.23 13.65 -11.83
N ALA A 141 -21.05 14.20 -12.08
CA ALA A 141 -20.68 14.79 -13.35
C ALA A 141 -20.58 13.73 -14.47
N LEU A 142 -20.05 12.53 -14.17
CA LEU A 142 -20.01 11.41 -15.08
C LEU A 142 -21.44 11.03 -15.53
N TYR A 143 -22.35 10.85 -14.57
CA TYR A 143 -23.75 10.51 -14.89
C TYR A 143 -24.45 11.59 -15.71
N SER A 144 -24.17 12.86 -15.42
CA SER A 144 -24.72 13.99 -16.18
C SER A 144 -24.22 13.98 -17.64
N SER A 145 -23.02 13.50 -17.91
CA SER A 145 -22.44 13.44 -19.26
C SER A 145 -22.87 12.25 -20.11
N LEU A 146 -23.57 11.24 -19.52
CA LEU A 146 -23.96 10.01 -20.22
C LEU A 146 -24.97 10.24 -21.36
N GLY A 147 -25.64 11.37 -21.40
CA GLY A 147 -26.52 11.75 -22.51
C GLY A 147 -25.79 11.77 -23.87
N GLU A 148 -24.55 12.26 -23.86
CA GLU A 148 -23.71 12.43 -25.04
C GLU A 148 -22.76 11.26 -25.30
N GLN A 149 -22.51 10.39 -24.29
CA GLN A 149 -21.56 9.28 -24.36
C GLN A 149 -22.27 7.92 -24.45
N HIS A 150 -22.75 7.57 -25.66
CA HIS A 150 -23.55 6.36 -25.87
C HIS A 150 -22.85 5.07 -25.43
N GLU A 151 -21.56 4.90 -25.77
CA GLU A 151 -20.80 3.66 -25.47
C GLU A 151 -20.59 3.48 -23.95
N LEU A 152 -20.26 4.56 -23.23
CA LEU A 152 -20.10 4.52 -21.78
C LEU A 152 -21.43 4.25 -21.07
N ARG A 153 -22.53 4.83 -21.56
CA ARG A 153 -23.87 4.55 -21.06
C ARG A 153 -24.22 3.07 -21.22
N GLU A 154 -23.93 2.47 -22.38
CA GLU A 154 -24.16 1.02 -22.60
C GLU A 154 -23.30 0.18 -21.63
N ALA A 155 -22.03 0.54 -21.40
CA ALA A 155 -21.16 -0.17 -20.47
C ALA A 155 -21.67 -0.11 -19.03
N LEU A 156 -22.15 1.06 -18.58
CA LEU A 156 -22.73 1.21 -17.24
C LEU A 156 -24.05 0.44 -17.09
N VAL A 157 -24.92 0.46 -18.12
CA VAL A 157 -26.13 -0.36 -18.12
C VAL A 157 -25.80 -1.85 -18.06
N ALA A 158 -24.78 -2.29 -18.80
CA ALA A 158 -24.33 -3.67 -18.76
C ALA A 158 -23.76 -4.06 -17.37
N LEU A 159 -23.03 -3.13 -16.73
CA LEU A 159 -22.53 -3.31 -15.35
C LEU A 159 -23.70 -3.49 -14.36
N VAL A 160 -24.72 -2.64 -14.43
CA VAL A 160 -25.93 -2.76 -13.59
C VAL A 160 -26.63 -4.10 -13.81
N ARG A 161 -26.77 -4.54 -15.06
CA ARG A 161 -27.38 -5.84 -15.39
C ARG A 161 -26.56 -7.02 -14.86
N ASP A 162 -25.23 -6.98 -14.97
CA ASP A 162 -24.37 -8.03 -14.41
C ASP A 162 -24.51 -8.11 -12.89
N ARG A 163 -24.58 -6.97 -12.20
CA ARG A 163 -24.82 -6.91 -10.76
C ARG A 163 -26.17 -7.53 -10.36
N MET A 164 -27.24 -7.20 -11.08
CA MET A 164 -28.58 -7.79 -10.87
C MET A 164 -28.57 -9.31 -11.08
N ASN A 165 -27.86 -9.79 -12.09
CA ASN A 165 -27.71 -11.22 -12.36
C ASN A 165 -26.92 -11.99 -11.29
N ARG A 166 -26.14 -11.28 -10.49
CA ARG A 166 -25.33 -11.83 -9.37
C ARG A 166 -25.98 -11.60 -8.00
N ASP A 167 -27.26 -11.23 -7.96
CA ASP A 167 -28.00 -10.89 -6.72
C ASP A 167 -27.34 -9.79 -5.87
N LYS A 168 -26.58 -8.88 -6.51
CA LYS A 168 -26.01 -7.70 -5.87
C LYS A 168 -26.94 -6.51 -5.99
N ASN A 169 -26.75 -5.52 -5.12
CA ASN A 169 -27.46 -4.24 -5.23
C ASN A 169 -27.26 -3.66 -6.65
N HIS A 170 -28.32 -3.21 -7.29
CA HIS A 170 -28.31 -2.65 -8.64
C HIS A 170 -27.55 -1.32 -8.75
N ASN A 171 -27.39 -0.59 -7.64
CA ASN A 171 -26.63 0.67 -7.63
C ASN A 171 -25.11 0.40 -7.68
N PRO A 172 -24.39 0.83 -8.73
CA PRO A 172 -22.95 0.65 -8.87
C PRO A 172 -22.13 1.70 -8.08
N ASP A 173 -22.74 2.76 -7.54
CA ASP A 173 -22.06 3.90 -6.93
C ASP A 173 -21.06 3.50 -5.85
N TYR A 174 -21.45 2.56 -4.99
CA TYR A 174 -20.57 2.09 -3.92
C TYR A 174 -19.28 1.48 -4.47
N ASP A 175 -19.39 0.62 -5.48
CA ASP A 175 -18.22 -0.04 -6.07
C ASP A 175 -17.39 0.99 -6.87
N LEU A 176 -18.02 1.86 -7.65
CA LEU A 176 -17.33 2.89 -8.42
C LEU A 176 -16.59 3.90 -7.50
N LYS A 177 -17.22 4.34 -6.42
CA LYS A 177 -16.58 5.21 -5.42
C LYS A 177 -15.42 4.50 -4.74
N LYS A 178 -15.58 3.23 -4.38
CA LYS A 178 -14.54 2.42 -3.78
C LYS A 178 -13.34 2.24 -4.72
N GLU A 179 -13.59 1.88 -5.98
CA GLU A 179 -12.52 1.72 -6.99
C GLU A 179 -11.89 3.06 -7.35
N GLY A 180 -12.69 4.13 -7.49
CA GLY A 180 -12.18 5.49 -7.66
C GLY A 180 -11.24 5.90 -6.51
N LYS A 181 -11.60 5.60 -5.27
CA LYS A 181 -10.75 5.85 -4.10
C LYS A 181 -9.49 4.99 -4.10
N ASN A 182 -9.62 3.71 -4.43
CA ASN A 182 -8.49 2.79 -4.55
C ASN A 182 -7.50 3.25 -5.62
N SER A 183 -7.95 3.97 -6.63
CA SER A 183 -7.11 4.49 -7.73
C SER A 183 -6.06 5.50 -7.25
N PHE A 184 -6.27 6.11 -6.09
CA PHE A 184 -5.29 6.98 -5.43
C PHE A 184 -4.32 6.21 -4.52
N ASN A 185 -4.50 4.88 -4.39
CA ASN A 185 -3.56 4.03 -3.71
C ASN A 185 -2.37 3.72 -4.63
N GLU A 186 -1.17 3.84 -4.11
CA GLU A 186 0.10 3.65 -4.82
C GLU A 186 0.22 2.28 -5.50
N ASP A 187 -0.38 1.24 -4.92
CA ASP A 187 -0.39 -0.11 -5.51
C ASP A 187 -1.27 -0.21 -6.78
N HIS A 188 -2.16 0.75 -7.04
CA HIS A 188 -3.15 0.68 -8.13
C HIS A 188 -2.94 1.69 -9.25
N TRP A 189 -2.55 2.95 -8.93
CA TRP A 189 -2.50 4.02 -9.92
C TRP A 189 -1.53 3.73 -11.08
N GLN A 190 -0.36 3.12 -10.83
CA GLN A 190 0.62 2.76 -11.86
C GLN A 190 0.08 1.78 -12.91
N TYR A 191 -0.88 0.94 -12.52
CA TYR A 191 -1.55 0.02 -13.44
C TYR A 191 -2.70 0.67 -14.18
N LEU A 192 -3.44 1.57 -13.52
CA LEU A 192 -4.57 2.27 -14.11
C LEU A 192 -4.15 3.24 -15.21
N GLU A 193 -2.98 3.87 -15.08
CA GLU A 193 -2.41 4.73 -16.13
C GLU A 193 -2.07 3.95 -17.40
N LYS A 194 -1.63 2.71 -17.27
CA LYS A 194 -1.31 1.82 -18.40
C LYS A 194 -2.54 1.24 -19.08
N LEU A 195 -3.73 1.41 -18.50
CA LEU A 195 -4.96 0.94 -19.11
C LEU A 195 -5.30 1.77 -20.36
N PRO A 196 -5.80 1.11 -21.42
CA PRO A 196 -6.35 1.82 -22.56
C PRO A 196 -7.49 2.75 -22.18
N GLU A 197 -7.82 3.67 -23.10
CA GLU A 197 -9.01 4.51 -22.99
C GLU A 197 -10.28 3.70 -22.73
N PRO A 198 -11.31 4.26 -22.04
CA PRO A 198 -12.56 3.56 -21.74
C PRO A 198 -13.20 2.91 -22.96
N LYS A 199 -13.18 3.60 -24.10
CA LYS A 199 -13.68 3.10 -25.37
C LYS A 199 -13.02 1.78 -25.79
N ARG A 200 -11.70 1.70 -25.72
CA ARG A 200 -10.96 0.48 -26.10
C ARG A 200 -11.22 -0.67 -25.13
N LEU A 201 -11.40 -0.38 -23.83
CA LEU A 201 -11.81 -1.39 -22.85
C LEU A 201 -13.19 -1.97 -23.15
N ILE A 202 -14.13 -1.12 -23.59
CA ILE A 202 -15.48 -1.54 -24.02
C ILE A 202 -15.40 -2.40 -25.30
N GLU A 203 -14.56 -2.03 -26.25
CA GLU A 203 -14.34 -2.83 -27.47
C GLU A 203 -13.79 -4.23 -27.13
N ILE A 204 -12.75 -4.31 -26.30
CA ILE A 204 -12.18 -5.57 -25.81
C ILE A 204 -13.27 -6.42 -25.11
N GLN A 205 -14.11 -5.80 -24.30
CA GLN A 205 -15.23 -6.47 -23.64
C GLN A 205 -16.19 -7.06 -24.67
N ARG A 206 -16.53 -6.33 -25.74
CA ARG A 206 -17.41 -6.82 -26.83
C ARG A 206 -16.78 -8.02 -27.54
N GLU A 207 -15.45 -7.97 -27.81
CA GLU A 207 -14.71 -9.09 -28.39
C GLU A 207 -14.75 -10.34 -27.49
N LEU A 208 -14.58 -10.19 -26.17
CA LEU A 208 -14.67 -11.30 -25.22
C LEU A 208 -16.08 -11.86 -25.12
N ASN A 209 -17.11 -11.00 -25.12
CA ASN A 209 -18.50 -11.44 -25.13
C ASN A 209 -18.86 -12.22 -26.40
N ALA A 210 -18.33 -11.84 -27.56
CA ALA A 210 -18.51 -12.58 -28.82
C ALA A 210 -17.90 -14.00 -28.70
N LYS A 211 -16.70 -14.12 -28.13
CA LYS A 211 -16.09 -15.44 -27.86
C LYS A 211 -16.92 -16.29 -26.89
N ILE A 212 -17.42 -15.69 -25.81
CA ILE A 212 -18.33 -16.38 -24.86
C ILE A 212 -19.58 -16.87 -25.61
N SER A 213 -20.19 -16.03 -26.44
CA SER A 213 -21.38 -16.40 -27.24
C SER A 213 -21.09 -17.57 -28.16
N THR A 214 -19.94 -17.60 -28.85
CA THR A 214 -19.55 -18.71 -29.72
C THR A 214 -19.40 -20.02 -28.95
N ILE A 215 -18.75 -20.00 -27.78
CA ILE A 215 -18.60 -21.17 -26.93
C ILE A 215 -20.00 -21.65 -26.45
N CYS A 216 -20.85 -20.73 -26.02
CA CYS A 216 -22.22 -21.06 -25.59
C CYS A 216 -23.10 -21.63 -26.71
N GLU A 217 -22.93 -21.13 -27.94
CA GLU A 217 -23.64 -21.63 -29.11
C GLU A 217 -23.19 -23.04 -29.50
N THR A 218 -21.87 -23.28 -29.51
CA THR A 218 -21.32 -24.62 -29.75
C THR A 218 -21.83 -25.64 -28.72
N GLY A 219 -21.91 -25.24 -27.44
CA GLY A 219 -22.47 -26.11 -26.38
C GLY A 219 -23.96 -26.37 -26.59
N ARG A 220 -24.74 -25.38 -27.06
CA ARG A 220 -26.16 -25.59 -27.41
C ARG A 220 -26.31 -26.59 -28.57
N ASN A 221 -25.51 -26.43 -29.60
CA ASN A 221 -25.50 -27.35 -30.77
C ASN A 221 -25.18 -28.78 -30.36
N LEU A 222 -24.19 -28.98 -29.46
CA LEU A 222 -23.91 -30.29 -28.90
C LEU A 222 -25.08 -30.84 -28.09
N SER A 223 -25.83 -30.04 -27.36
CA SER A 223 -27.03 -30.48 -26.65
C SER A 223 -28.16 -30.95 -27.60
N ASP A 224 -28.32 -30.23 -28.70
CA ASP A 224 -29.30 -30.59 -29.74
C ASP A 224 -28.86 -31.87 -30.50
N GLU A 225 -27.58 -32.04 -30.80
CA GLU A 225 -27.00 -33.25 -31.35
C GLU A 225 -27.23 -34.46 -30.42
N ALA A 226 -27.01 -34.30 -29.12
CA ALA A 226 -27.27 -35.34 -28.13
C ALA A 226 -28.74 -35.80 -28.16
N GLN A 227 -29.68 -34.84 -28.20
CA GLN A 227 -31.12 -35.16 -28.26
C GLN A 227 -31.50 -35.91 -29.55
N LYS A 228 -30.86 -35.54 -30.68
CA LYS A 228 -31.08 -36.21 -31.95
C LYS A 228 -30.60 -37.65 -31.92
N ILE A 229 -29.37 -37.89 -31.45
CA ILE A 229 -28.79 -39.25 -31.32
C ILE A 229 -29.67 -40.13 -30.42
N LEU A 230 -30.12 -39.61 -29.27
CA LEU A 230 -31.02 -40.37 -28.38
C LEU A 230 -32.32 -40.78 -29.05
N LYS A 231 -32.86 -39.92 -29.93
CA LYS A 231 -34.09 -40.19 -30.65
C LYS A 231 -33.86 -41.16 -31.81
N ASP A 232 -32.82 -40.93 -32.61
CA ASP A 232 -32.56 -41.70 -33.84
C ASP A 232 -32.11 -43.15 -33.51
N GLU A 233 -31.36 -43.33 -32.45
CA GLU A 233 -30.88 -44.63 -31.96
C GLU A 233 -31.90 -45.36 -31.06
N GLY A 234 -33.07 -44.77 -30.81
CA GLY A 234 -34.08 -45.36 -29.95
C GLY A 234 -33.60 -45.61 -28.51
N ILE A 235 -32.61 -44.90 -28.08
CA ILE A 235 -32.06 -45.00 -26.74
C ILE A 235 -33.09 -44.40 -25.80
N GLU A 236 -33.79 -45.32 -25.05
CA GLU A 236 -34.74 -44.86 -24.04
C GLU A 236 -34.03 -43.92 -23.08
N GLU A 237 -34.64 -42.80 -22.91
CA GLU A 237 -34.11 -41.80 -21.98
C GLU A 237 -33.89 -42.34 -20.57
N THR A 238 -34.58 -43.37 -20.15
CA THR A 238 -34.44 -44.09 -18.87
C THR A 238 -33.11 -44.84 -18.73
N LEU A 239 -32.48 -45.25 -19.84
CA LEU A 239 -31.19 -45.94 -19.85
C LEU A 239 -29.98 -45.00 -19.63
N VAL A 240 -30.18 -43.72 -19.91
CA VAL A 240 -29.16 -42.67 -19.69
C VAL A 240 -29.19 -42.16 -18.25
N HIS A 241 -30.02 -42.74 -17.37
CA HIS A 241 -30.30 -42.17 -16.03
C HIS A 241 -30.26 -43.18 -14.87
N LYS A 242 -29.58 -42.72 -13.77
CA LYS A 242 -30.14 -42.89 -12.43
C LYS A 242 -31.02 -41.66 -12.15
N LYS A 243 -32.24 -41.87 -11.63
CA LYS A 243 -33.25 -40.86 -11.29
C LYS A 243 -32.62 -39.49 -10.98
N ASN A 244 -33.02 -38.46 -11.70
CA ASN A 244 -32.73 -37.03 -11.52
C ASN A 244 -31.48 -36.40 -12.21
N VAL A 245 -30.66 -37.11 -12.94
CA VAL A 245 -29.48 -36.54 -13.60
C VAL A 245 -29.77 -35.99 -15.00
N LYS A 246 -30.76 -36.53 -15.69
CA LYS A 246 -31.11 -36.29 -17.09
C LYS A 246 -31.54 -34.87 -17.43
N SER A 247 -32.50 -34.36 -16.72
CA SER A 247 -33.00 -32.99 -16.98
C SER A 247 -31.92 -31.93 -16.65
N GLN A 248 -30.97 -32.28 -15.77
CA GLN A 248 -29.90 -31.39 -15.39
C GLN A 248 -28.77 -31.31 -16.42
N ILE A 249 -28.35 -32.43 -17.05
CA ILE A 249 -27.26 -32.44 -18.02
C ILE A 249 -27.64 -31.70 -19.30
N LEU A 250 -28.71 -32.13 -19.97
CA LEU A 250 -29.16 -31.50 -21.22
C LEU A 250 -29.64 -30.07 -20.98
N THR A 251 -30.28 -29.78 -19.84
CA THR A 251 -30.71 -28.45 -19.47
C THR A 251 -29.54 -27.57 -19.06
N LYS A 252 -28.53 -28.13 -18.39
CA LYS A 252 -27.30 -27.42 -18.08
C LYS A 252 -26.50 -27.08 -19.34
N TRP A 253 -26.41 -27.99 -20.29
CA TRP A 253 -25.81 -27.74 -21.59
C TRP A 253 -26.54 -26.70 -22.41
N ARG A 254 -27.83 -26.76 -22.46
CA ARG A 254 -28.66 -25.73 -23.11
C ARG A 254 -28.50 -24.36 -22.48
N LYS A 255 -28.37 -24.29 -21.17
CA LYS A 255 -28.28 -23.02 -20.47
C LYS A 255 -26.85 -22.49 -20.38
N LEU A 256 -25.81 -23.32 -20.46
CA LEU A 256 -24.37 -22.94 -20.27
C LEU A 256 -24.13 -21.72 -19.38
N HIS A 257 -25.18 -21.32 -18.63
CA HIS A 257 -25.13 -20.27 -17.62
C HIS A 257 -24.70 -20.81 -16.27
N LEU A 258 -24.71 -22.14 -16.11
CA LEU A 258 -24.30 -22.79 -14.88
C LEU A 258 -22.82 -23.20 -15.00
N HIS A 259 -22.07 -22.86 -13.98
CA HIS A 259 -20.66 -23.17 -13.82
C HIS A 259 -20.40 -24.65 -14.13
N PRO A 260 -19.50 -25.02 -15.07
CA PRO A 260 -19.20 -26.42 -15.38
C PRO A 260 -18.69 -27.22 -14.17
N LEU A 261 -18.16 -26.54 -13.13
CA LEU A 261 -17.70 -27.16 -11.89
C LEU A 261 -18.85 -27.72 -11.02
N ASP A 262 -20.10 -27.29 -11.23
CA ASP A 262 -21.28 -27.80 -10.50
C ASP A 262 -21.80 -29.13 -11.05
N ALA A 263 -21.39 -29.52 -12.24
CA ALA A 263 -21.61 -30.86 -12.76
C ALA A 263 -20.51 -31.77 -12.20
N GLY A 264 -20.79 -32.45 -11.08
CA GLY A 264 -19.79 -33.31 -10.43
C GLY A 264 -19.06 -34.24 -11.41
N LYS A 265 -17.78 -34.52 -11.14
CA LYS A 265 -16.79 -35.28 -11.96
C LYS A 265 -17.24 -36.63 -12.55
N ASN A 266 -18.46 -37.10 -12.28
CA ASN A 266 -18.96 -38.42 -12.68
C ASN A 266 -20.24 -38.35 -13.57
N VAL A 267 -20.61 -37.20 -14.05
CA VAL A 267 -21.84 -37.05 -14.88
C VAL A 267 -21.73 -37.77 -16.21
N TRP A 268 -20.51 -37.97 -16.70
CA TRP A 268 -20.20 -38.58 -18.01
C TRP A 268 -19.85 -40.07 -17.94
N LYS A 269 -19.89 -40.71 -16.77
CA LYS A 269 -19.73 -42.15 -16.78
C LYS A 269 -20.89 -42.79 -17.50
N SER A 270 -20.56 -43.37 -18.66
CA SER A 270 -21.50 -44.01 -19.57
C SER A 270 -22.49 -44.92 -18.82
N TYR A 271 -23.77 -44.68 -19.02
CA TYR A 271 -24.84 -45.54 -18.49
C TYR A 271 -25.54 -46.35 -19.57
N VAL A 272 -24.95 -46.46 -20.76
CA VAL A 272 -25.51 -47.30 -21.80
C VAL A 272 -24.91 -48.72 -21.62
N LYS A 273 -25.65 -49.59 -20.96
CA LYS A 273 -25.35 -51.03 -20.96
C LYS A 273 -25.64 -51.55 -22.37
N GLY A 274 -24.57 -51.83 -23.13
CA GLY A 274 -24.73 -52.47 -24.44
C GLY A 274 -23.96 -51.82 -25.58
N GLY A 275 -23.19 -50.73 -25.35
CA GLY A 275 -22.27 -50.10 -26.30
C GLY A 275 -23.02 -49.55 -27.53
N ASN A 276 -23.41 -48.29 -27.53
CA ASN A 276 -23.87 -47.61 -28.75
C ASN A 276 -22.73 -46.74 -29.26
N HIS A 277 -22.21 -47.05 -30.43
CA HIS A 277 -21.04 -46.40 -31.01
C HIS A 277 -21.28 -44.90 -31.24
N ALA A 278 -22.47 -44.50 -31.72
CA ALA A 278 -22.78 -43.08 -31.97
C ALA A 278 -22.84 -42.26 -30.67
N TRP A 279 -23.35 -42.85 -29.57
CA TRP A 279 -23.39 -42.20 -28.29
C TRP A 279 -22.00 -42.09 -27.64
N ASP A 280 -21.17 -43.09 -27.77
CA ASP A 280 -19.79 -43.10 -27.23
C ASP A 280 -18.92 -42.10 -27.97
N GLU A 281 -19.06 -41.98 -29.30
CA GLU A 281 -18.41 -40.98 -30.12
C GLU A 281 -18.86 -39.54 -29.75
N PHE A 282 -20.15 -39.35 -29.55
CA PHE A 282 -20.70 -38.07 -29.07
C PHE A 282 -20.12 -37.72 -27.68
N LEU A 283 -20.09 -38.66 -26.74
CA LEU A 283 -19.53 -38.43 -25.40
C LEU A 283 -18.06 -38.03 -25.45
N ALA A 284 -17.25 -38.62 -26.35
CA ALA A 284 -15.87 -38.25 -26.55
C ALA A 284 -15.74 -36.81 -27.08
N LYS A 285 -16.59 -36.42 -28.03
CA LYS A 285 -16.66 -35.05 -28.58
C LYS A 285 -17.09 -34.04 -27.52
N ALA A 286 -18.10 -34.36 -26.74
CA ALA A 286 -18.62 -33.53 -25.68
C ALA A 286 -17.59 -33.30 -24.56
N LYS A 287 -16.88 -34.37 -24.19
CA LYS A 287 -15.83 -34.28 -23.19
C LYS A 287 -14.66 -33.44 -23.65
N ARG A 288 -14.25 -33.60 -24.91
CA ARG A 288 -13.19 -32.75 -25.50
C ARG A 288 -13.59 -31.27 -25.45
N PHE A 289 -14.83 -30.95 -25.86
CA PHE A 289 -15.36 -29.60 -25.81
C PHE A 289 -15.34 -29.03 -24.37
N GLU A 290 -15.71 -29.82 -23.38
CA GLU A 290 -15.68 -29.43 -21.97
C GLU A 290 -14.25 -29.16 -21.50
N ASP A 291 -13.32 -30.10 -21.74
CA ASP A 291 -11.93 -30.00 -21.34
C ASP A 291 -11.24 -28.76 -21.96
N GLU A 292 -11.54 -28.43 -23.25
CA GLU A 292 -10.98 -27.29 -23.96
C GLU A 292 -11.56 -25.94 -23.53
N ASN A 293 -12.86 -25.88 -23.17
CA ASN A 293 -13.57 -24.61 -23.01
C ASN A 293 -13.92 -24.27 -21.56
N GLN A 294 -13.89 -25.21 -20.63
CA GLN A 294 -14.31 -24.98 -19.25
C GLN A 294 -13.55 -23.85 -18.57
N HIS A 295 -12.23 -23.94 -18.56
CA HIS A 295 -11.37 -22.93 -17.93
C HIS A 295 -11.40 -21.61 -18.71
N ALA A 296 -11.42 -21.69 -20.05
CA ALA A 296 -11.51 -20.52 -20.90
C ALA A 296 -12.79 -19.73 -20.64
N LEU A 297 -13.94 -20.40 -20.53
CA LEU A 297 -15.23 -19.75 -20.28
C LEU A 297 -15.28 -19.05 -18.93
N ILE A 298 -14.70 -19.66 -17.88
CA ILE A 298 -14.59 -19.05 -16.55
C ILE A 298 -13.76 -17.78 -16.62
N LEU A 299 -12.55 -17.88 -17.20
CA LEU A 299 -11.63 -16.74 -17.32
C LEU A 299 -12.23 -15.61 -18.16
N LEU A 300 -12.87 -15.94 -19.28
CA LEU A 300 -13.52 -14.95 -20.15
C LEU A 300 -14.65 -14.20 -19.43
N LYS A 301 -15.49 -14.90 -18.66
CA LYS A 301 -16.58 -14.29 -17.88
C LYS A 301 -16.03 -13.37 -16.79
N GLU A 302 -15.04 -13.82 -16.04
CA GLU A 302 -14.41 -12.99 -15.01
C GLU A 302 -13.71 -11.77 -15.62
N ALA A 303 -12.96 -11.95 -16.71
CA ALA A 303 -12.29 -10.86 -17.41
C ALA A 303 -13.30 -9.83 -17.93
N THR A 304 -14.41 -10.28 -18.55
CA THR A 304 -15.46 -9.39 -19.05
C THR A 304 -16.10 -8.55 -17.93
N SER A 305 -16.40 -9.17 -16.79
CA SER A 305 -16.96 -8.47 -15.63
C SER A 305 -15.97 -7.43 -15.05
N LYS A 306 -14.69 -7.77 -15.00
CA LYS A 306 -13.64 -6.84 -14.54
C LYS A 306 -13.44 -5.68 -15.50
N LEU A 307 -13.46 -5.92 -16.81
CA LEU A 307 -13.32 -4.87 -17.83
C LEU A 307 -14.45 -3.83 -17.78
N GLN A 308 -15.67 -4.23 -17.44
CA GLN A 308 -16.79 -3.29 -17.24
C GLN A 308 -16.50 -2.31 -16.10
N ASN A 309 -16.08 -2.85 -14.95
CA ASN A 309 -15.72 -2.02 -13.81
C ASN A 309 -14.53 -1.10 -14.14
N LEU A 310 -13.49 -1.63 -14.80
CA LEU A 310 -12.31 -0.86 -15.17
C LEU A 310 -12.64 0.28 -16.15
N ALA A 311 -13.47 0.04 -17.15
CA ALA A 311 -13.90 1.08 -18.10
C ALA A 311 -14.68 2.20 -17.40
N ALA A 312 -15.61 1.85 -16.50
CA ALA A 312 -16.38 2.81 -15.73
C ALA A 312 -15.49 3.59 -14.74
N THR A 313 -14.55 2.91 -14.08
CA THR A 313 -13.59 3.55 -13.17
C THR A 313 -12.65 4.50 -13.92
N LYS A 314 -12.13 4.09 -15.09
CA LYS A 314 -11.27 4.95 -15.91
C LYS A 314 -12.02 6.21 -16.36
N ALA A 315 -13.26 6.09 -16.82
CA ALA A 315 -14.10 7.23 -17.17
C ALA A 315 -14.41 8.14 -15.97
N LEU A 316 -14.60 7.57 -14.78
CA LEU A 316 -14.76 8.33 -13.54
C LEU A 316 -13.51 9.15 -13.23
N LEU A 317 -12.32 8.55 -13.39
CA LEU A 317 -11.04 9.24 -13.14
C LEU A 317 -10.79 10.35 -14.15
N GLU A 318 -11.09 10.15 -15.43
CA GLU A 318 -11.01 11.20 -16.44
C GLU A 318 -11.92 12.39 -16.09
N LYS A 319 -13.15 12.12 -15.66
CA LYS A 319 -14.07 13.16 -15.21
C LYS A 319 -13.62 13.85 -13.92
N PHE A 320 -12.98 13.10 -13.02
CA PHE A 320 -12.35 13.64 -11.82
C PHE A 320 -11.22 14.62 -12.17
N GLU A 321 -10.34 14.26 -13.11
CA GLU A 321 -9.26 15.14 -13.57
C GLU A 321 -9.78 16.40 -14.28
N GLU A 322 -10.84 16.29 -15.09
CA GLU A 322 -11.50 17.45 -15.71
C GLU A 322 -12.03 18.41 -14.63
N LEU A 323 -12.69 17.89 -13.60
CA LEU A 323 -13.21 18.71 -12.50
C LEU A 323 -12.10 19.35 -11.69
N GLN A 324 -11.02 18.63 -11.39
CA GLN A 324 -9.85 19.18 -10.72
C GLN A 324 -9.30 20.40 -11.49
N LYS A 325 -9.10 20.24 -12.79
CA LYS A 325 -8.59 21.33 -13.65
C LYS A 325 -9.56 22.52 -13.70
N SER A 326 -10.86 22.25 -13.87
CA SER A 326 -11.86 23.32 -13.98
C SER A 326 -12.08 24.09 -12.68
N GLN A 327 -11.96 23.43 -11.54
CA GLN A 327 -12.14 24.00 -10.20
C GLN A 327 -10.83 24.48 -9.59
N ASN A 328 -9.71 24.24 -10.25
CA ASN A 328 -8.36 24.51 -9.73
C ASN A 328 -8.14 23.88 -8.33
N THR A 329 -8.56 22.64 -8.16
CA THR A 329 -8.49 21.91 -6.89
C THR A 329 -7.64 20.65 -7.04
N MET A 330 -7.00 20.21 -5.96
CA MET A 330 -6.21 18.97 -5.94
C MET A 330 -6.39 18.24 -4.61
N PRO A 331 -6.62 16.91 -4.60
CA PRO A 331 -6.63 16.16 -3.37
C PRO A 331 -5.21 15.96 -2.82
N LEU A 332 -5.08 15.97 -1.50
CA LEU A 332 -3.79 15.76 -0.84
C LEU A 332 -3.14 14.43 -1.25
N SER A 333 -3.95 13.40 -1.50
CA SER A 333 -3.48 12.07 -1.93
C SER A 333 -2.78 12.07 -3.30
N ALA A 334 -3.02 13.06 -4.15
CA ALA A 334 -2.37 13.17 -5.47
C ALA A 334 -0.95 13.73 -5.39
N PHE A 335 -0.55 14.34 -4.28
CA PHE A 335 0.76 15.01 -4.18
C PHE A 335 1.95 14.06 -4.32
N ASN A 336 1.86 12.88 -3.71
CA ASN A 336 2.94 11.90 -3.82
C ASN A 336 3.12 11.42 -5.27
N LYS A 337 2.01 11.26 -5.99
CA LYS A 337 2.02 10.90 -7.40
C LYS A 337 2.66 12.00 -8.25
N LEU A 338 2.23 13.25 -8.06
CA LEU A 338 2.75 14.38 -8.81
C LEU A 338 4.27 14.53 -8.67
N ILE A 339 4.78 14.39 -7.44
CA ILE A 339 6.22 14.44 -7.20
C ILE A 339 6.94 13.26 -7.85
N ALA A 340 6.35 12.06 -7.78
CA ALA A 340 6.94 10.87 -8.39
C ALA A 340 7.04 11.01 -9.92
N GLU A 341 5.99 11.53 -10.57
CA GLU A 341 5.98 11.81 -12.02
C GLU A 341 7.04 12.85 -12.42
N GLU A 342 7.20 13.89 -11.61
CA GLU A 342 8.24 14.90 -11.88
C GLU A 342 9.65 14.35 -11.74
N LEU A 343 9.86 13.47 -10.74
CA LEU A 343 11.13 12.79 -10.56
C LEU A 343 11.47 11.80 -11.66
N GLU A 344 10.47 11.21 -12.31
CA GLU A 344 10.68 10.35 -13.48
C GLU A 344 11.14 11.16 -14.69
N LYS A 345 10.63 12.39 -14.86
CA LYS A 345 11.03 13.30 -15.95
C LYS A 345 12.41 13.87 -15.74
N GLU A 346 12.70 14.35 -14.51
CA GLU A 346 13.97 14.97 -14.14
C GLU A 346 14.54 14.34 -12.86
N PRO A 347 15.38 13.32 -12.97
CA PRO A 347 15.95 12.61 -11.80
C PRO A 347 16.79 13.49 -10.86
N ALA A 348 17.42 14.52 -11.41
CA ALA A 348 18.19 15.52 -10.67
C ALA A 348 17.37 16.81 -10.45
N ALA A 349 16.06 16.66 -10.22
CA ALA A 349 15.14 17.78 -10.16
C ALA A 349 15.68 18.90 -9.27
N PHE A 350 15.70 20.12 -9.79
CA PHE A 350 16.10 21.34 -9.14
C PHE A 350 15.49 21.52 -7.74
N ILE A 351 14.30 20.97 -7.55
CA ILE A 351 13.60 20.86 -6.26
C ILE A 351 14.50 20.29 -5.15
N TYR A 352 15.24 19.20 -5.44
CA TYR A 352 16.06 18.53 -4.43
C TYR A 352 17.38 19.22 -4.18
N ALA A 353 18.00 19.82 -5.20
CA ALA A 353 19.20 20.64 -5.02
C ALA A 353 18.90 21.79 -4.04
N ARG A 354 17.77 22.49 -4.25
CA ARG A 354 17.37 23.63 -3.43
C ARG A 354 16.94 23.23 -2.01
N LEU A 355 16.31 22.07 -1.83
CA LEU A 355 15.95 21.56 -0.51
C LEU A 355 17.14 20.93 0.22
N GLY A 356 18.07 20.29 -0.49
CA GLY A 356 19.27 19.69 0.08
C GLY A 356 20.21 20.72 0.72
N GLU A 357 20.19 21.98 0.26
CA GLU A 357 20.87 23.08 0.93
C GLU A 357 20.18 23.51 2.23
N LYS A 358 18.88 23.22 2.35
CA LYS A 358 18.08 23.58 3.51
C LYS A 358 18.25 22.61 4.65
N TYR A 359 18.26 21.29 4.37
CA TYR A 359 18.28 20.23 5.38
C TYR A 359 19.59 19.45 5.33
N TRP A 360 20.20 19.27 6.51
CA TRP A 360 21.44 18.54 6.70
C TRP A 360 21.22 17.18 7.36
N HIS A 361 20.15 17.08 8.21
CA HIS A 361 19.87 15.91 8.99
C HIS A 361 18.43 15.46 8.80
N PHE A 362 18.27 14.19 8.48
CA PHE A 362 16.99 13.57 8.18
C PHE A 362 16.65 12.50 9.21
N TYR A 363 15.45 12.57 9.75
CA TYR A 363 14.94 11.63 10.74
C TYR A 363 13.57 11.12 10.29
N ILE A 364 13.42 9.80 10.19
CA ILE A 364 12.15 9.17 9.82
C ILE A 364 11.77 8.19 10.92
N ASP A 365 10.65 8.45 11.60
CA ASP A 365 10.08 7.56 12.62
C ASP A 365 8.98 6.69 12.02
N GLU A 366 8.77 5.51 12.59
CA GLU A 366 7.78 4.51 12.17
C GLU A 366 7.85 4.18 10.67
N PHE A 367 9.06 4.00 10.15
CA PHE A 367 9.32 3.81 8.72
C PHE A 367 8.58 2.62 8.11
N GLN A 368 8.23 1.58 8.88
CA GLN A 368 7.47 0.43 8.41
C GLN A 368 6.07 0.80 7.89
N ASP A 369 5.56 1.98 8.24
CA ASP A 369 4.28 2.50 7.79
C ASP A 369 4.40 3.47 6.60
N THR A 370 5.64 3.76 6.16
CA THR A 370 5.93 4.59 4.98
C THR A 370 5.72 3.78 3.71
N SER A 371 5.10 4.38 2.70
CA SER A 371 4.92 3.73 1.40
C SER A 371 6.19 3.79 0.54
N VAL A 372 6.23 2.96 -0.50
CA VAL A 372 7.36 2.95 -1.44
C VAL A 372 7.48 4.28 -2.17
N VAL A 373 6.38 4.85 -2.65
CA VAL A 373 6.40 6.14 -3.37
C VAL A 373 6.79 7.29 -2.43
N GLN A 374 6.26 7.31 -1.21
CA GLN A 374 6.64 8.30 -0.22
C GLN A 374 8.15 8.29 0.07
N PHE A 375 8.73 7.10 0.25
CA PHE A 375 10.18 7.00 0.46
C PHE A 375 10.96 7.34 -0.80
N ASN A 376 10.54 6.88 -1.97
CA ASN A 376 11.16 7.20 -3.24
C ASN A 376 11.18 8.71 -3.51
N ASN A 377 10.15 9.43 -3.07
CA ASN A 377 10.09 10.88 -3.15
C ASN A 377 11.06 11.58 -2.18
N LEU A 378 11.40 10.98 -1.05
CA LEU A 378 12.34 11.54 -0.07
C LEU A 378 13.79 11.15 -0.33
N HIS A 379 14.02 9.96 -0.86
CA HIS A 379 15.34 9.37 -0.99
C HIS A 379 16.34 10.24 -1.74
N PRO A 380 16.02 10.86 -2.90
CA PRO A 380 16.98 11.73 -3.60
C PRO A 380 17.40 12.94 -2.79
N LEU A 381 16.49 13.47 -1.96
CA LEU A 381 16.82 14.58 -1.07
C LEU A 381 17.81 14.15 0.02
N ILE A 382 17.60 12.97 0.59
CA ILE A 382 18.48 12.37 1.58
C ILE A 382 19.84 12.08 0.95
N GLU A 383 19.87 11.42 -0.19
CA GLU A 383 21.07 11.06 -0.92
C GLU A 383 21.89 12.30 -1.30
N HIS A 384 21.25 13.30 -1.88
CA HIS A 384 21.89 14.56 -2.23
C HIS A 384 22.54 15.26 -1.01
N SER A 385 21.88 15.19 0.16
CA SER A 385 22.43 15.74 1.38
C SER A 385 23.63 14.92 1.88
N LEU A 386 23.50 13.59 1.91
CA LEU A 386 24.55 12.70 2.44
C LEU A 386 25.84 12.69 1.58
N THR A 387 25.73 13.00 0.30
CA THR A 387 26.88 13.09 -0.61
C THR A 387 27.65 14.39 -0.49
N LYS A 388 27.10 15.40 0.22
CA LYS A 388 27.79 16.65 0.52
C LYS A 388 28.51 16.53 1.86
N ASP A 389 29.84 16.53 1.84
CA ASP A 389 30.70 16.34 3.04
C ASP A 389 30.92 17.62 3.87
N GLU A 390 30.07 18.65 3.70
CA GLU A 390 30.34 19.99 4.25
C GLU A 390 29.94 20.14 5.74
N HIS A 391 28.97 19.34 6.25
CA HIS A 391 28.32 19.61 7.53
C HIS A 391 28.10 18.37 8.43
N SER A 392 28.79 17.26 8.22
CA SER A 392 28.52 15.98 8.90
C SER A 392 27.04 15.56 8.73
N ASN A 393 26.51 15.66 7.51
CA ASN A 393 25.13 15.36 7.18
C ASN A 393 24.77 13.92 7.57
N SER A 394 23.56 13.69 8.02
CA SER A 394 23.14 12.37 8.51
C SER A 394 21.69 12.06 8.24
N ALA A 395 21.39 10.77 8.12
CA ALA A 395 20.03 10.27 8.10
C ALA A 395 19.88 9.15 9.13
N LEU A 396 18.78 9.19 9.91
CA LEU A 396 18.41 8.13 10.85
C LEU A 396 17.00 7.68 10.56
N ILE A 397 16.86 6.43 10.14
CA ILE A 397 15.59 5.79 9.86
C ILE A 397 15.27 4.80 10.99
N VAL A 398 14.13 4.98 11.62
CA VAL A 398 13.72 4.22 12.80
C VAL A 398 12.39 3.52 12.54
N GLY A 399 12.29 2.25 12.88
CA GLY A 399 11.07 1.47 12.66
C GLY A 399 11.07 0.11 13.36
N ASP A 400 9.96 -0.59 13.19
CA ASP A 400 9.80 -1.99 13.60
C ASP A 400 8.80 -2.68 12.68
N ALA A 401 9.27 -3.58 11.83
CA ALA A 401 8.41 -4.30 10.86
C ALA A 401 7.22 -5.02 11.53
N LYS A 402 7.37 -5.46 12.80
CA LYS A 402 6.30 -6.13 13.56
C LYS A 402 5.17 -5.19 13.99
N GLN A 403 5.38 -3.88 13.92
CA GLN A 403 4.38 -2.85 14.28
C GLN A 403 3.68 -2.27 13.05
N SER A 404 3.94 -2.78 11.85
CA SER A 404 3.28 -2.33 10.63
C SER A 404 1.79 -2.69 10.66
N ILE A 405 0.92 -1.68 10.71
CA ILE A 405 -0.54 -1.81 10.71
C ILE A 405 -1.23 -0.98 9.61
N TYR A 406 -0.45 -0.25 8.82
CA TYR A 406 -0.97 0.66 7.80
C TYR A 406 -0.71 0.19 6.36
N ARG A 407 -0.65 -1.14 6.15
CA ARG A 407 -0.49 -1.72 4.81
C ARG A 407 -1.61 -1.28 3.85
N TRP A 408 -2.82 -1.11 4.34
CA TRP A 408 -3.97 -0.60 3.59
C TRP A 408 -3.83 0.86 3.15
N ARG A 409 -2.88 1.61 3.72
CA ARG A 409 -2.47 2.97 3.33
C ARG A 409 -1.19 3.00 2.50
N GLY A 410 -0.70 1.86 2.03
CA GLY A 410 0.52 1.74 1.24
C GLY A 410 1.80 1.47 2.05
N GLY A 411 1.73 1.40 3.40
CA GLY A 411 2.88 1.06 4.24
C GLY A 411 3.47 -0.31 3.89
N LYS A 412 4.79 -0.39 3.76
CA LYS A 412 5.52 -1.61 3.35
C LYS A 412 6.61 -1.96 4.37
N ALA A 413 6.30 -2.87 5.29
CA ALA A 413 7.26 -3.38 6.27
C ALA A 413 8.46 -4.06 5.60
N GLU A 414 8.26 -4.68 4.45
CA GLU A 414 9.29 -5.34 3.65
C GLU A 414 10.37 -4.35 3.18
N GLN A 415 9.99 -3.10 2.88
CA GLN A 415 10.91 -2.02 2.55
C GLN A 415 11.88 -1.72 3.71
N PHE A 416 11.35 -1.63 4.94
CA PHE A 416 12.18 -1.43 6.13
C PHE A 416 13.13 -2.61 6.37
N MET A 417 12.67 -3.84 6.15
CA MET A 417 13.53 -5.02 6.31
C MET A 417 14.69 -5.03 5.32
N LYS A 418 14.44 -4.74 4.05
CA LYS A 418 15.48 -4.61 3.02
C LYS A 418 16.51 -3.56 3.40
N LEU A 419 16.04 -2.40 3.89
CA LEU A 419 16.93 -1.34 4.36
C LEU A 419 17.84 -1.80 5.51
N VAL A 420 17.29 -2.54 6.49
CA VAL A 420 18.03 -3.10 7.63
C VAL A 420 19.04 -4.17 7.20
N ASP A 421 18.74 -4.92 6.15
CA ASP A 421 19.63 -5.97 5.62
C ASP A 421 20.66 -5.43 4.61
N ASN A 422 20.77 -4.10 4.47
CA ASN A 422 21.64 -3.41 3.53
C ASN A 422 21.36 -3.74 2.05
N GLU A 423 20.12 -4.14 1.73
CA GLU A 423 19.71 -4.26 0.36
C GLU A 423 19.43 -2.87 -0.23
N HIS A 424 19.78 -2.69 -1.51
CA HIS A 424 19.41 -1.49 -2.25
C HIS A 424 17.89 -1.41 -2.40
N LEU A 425 17.27 -0.35 -1.88
CA LEU A 425 15.82 -0.18 -1.93
C LEU A 425 15.32 0.34 -3.28
N ILE A 426 16.21 0.95 -4.08
CA ILE A 426 15.79 1.72 -5.24
C ILE A 426 16.71 1.43 -6.42
N ASN A 427 16.19 0.65 -7.38
CA ASN A 427 16.62 0.72 -8.76
C ASN A 427 15.73 1.76 -9.46
N ARG A 428 16.10 3.05 -9.37
CA ARG A 428 15.26 4.11 -9.93
C ARG A 428 15.31 4.21 -11.45
N PHE A 429 16.40 3.79 -12.05
CA PHE A 429 16.63 3.96 -13.48
C PHE A 429 17.24 2.70 -14.05
N GLU A 430 16.54 2.07 -14.99
CA GLU A 430 17.16 1.09 -15.87
C GLU A 430 18.36 1.75 -16.56
N GLY A 431 19.56 1.28 -16.27
CA GLY A 431 20.80 1.78 -16.88
C GLY A 431 21.74 2.59 -15.99
N GLN A 432 21.37 2.92 -14.76
CA GLN A 432 22.37 3.35 -13.77
C GLN A 432 23.15 2.12 -13.27
N PRO A 433 24.49 2.18 -13.19
CA PRO A 433 25.27 1.13 -12.56
C PRO A 433 24.73 0.95 -11.13
N GLU A 434 24.63 -0.29 -10.66
CA GLU A 434 24.29 -0.60 -9.27
C GLU A 434 25.12 0.33 -8.39
N GLY A 435 24.44 1.29 -7.74
CA GLY A 435 25.09 2.46 -7.19
C GLY A 435 26.03 2.02 -6.07
N HIS A 436 27.29 2.34 -6.21
CA HIS A 436 28.17 2.42 -5.07
C HIS A 436 27.57 3.45 -4.14
N GLU A 437 27.09 3.02 -2.95
CA GLU A 437 26.67 3.95 -1.91
C GLU A 437 27.86 4.88 -1.59
N LEU A 438 27.66 6.15 -1.82
CA LEU A 438 28.66 7.17 -1.54
C LEU A 438 28.73 7.53 -0.06
N TYR A 439 27.96 6.85 0.79
CA TYR A 439 27.86 7.07 2.23
C TYR A 439 27.86 5.74 3.01
N ALA A 440 28.40 5.78 4.22
CA ALA A 440 28.43 4.63 5.11
C ALA A 440 27.05 4.40 5.75
N ARG A 441 26.62 3.14 5.82
CA ARG A 441 25.43 2.72 6.58
C ARG A 441 25.85 1.95 7.82
N ASP A 442 25.09 2.13 8.90
CA ASP A 442 25.18 1.33 10.11
C ASP A 442 23.78 0.97 10.62
N THR A 443 23.64 -0.27 11.10
CA THR A 443 22.36 -0.76 11.63
C THR A 443 22.46 -0.94 13.14
N LEU A 444 21.79 -0.05 13.89
CA LEU A 444 21.70 -0.13 15.33
C LEU A 444 20.47 -0.92 15.77
N ARG A 445 20.66 -2.01 16.50
CA ARG A 445 19.55 -2.78 17.10
C ARG A 445 19.31 -2.34 18.52
N LEU A 446 18.05 -2.03 18.82
CA LEU A 446 17.59 -1.69 20.16
C LEU A 446 17.09 -2.97 20.85
N GLU A 447 17.99 -3.70 21.50
CA GLU A 447 17.71 -5.01 22.09
C GLU A 447 16.97 -4.93 23.43
N ARG A 448 17.13 -3.82 24.18
CA ARG A 448 16.56 -3.67 25.51
C ARG A 448 15.14 -3.11 25.47
N ASN A 449 14.24 -3.70 26.23
CA ASN A 449 12.87 -3.21 26.37
C ASN A 449 12.68 -2.55 27.74
N PHE A 450 12.30 -1.27 27.73
CA PHE A 450 12.18 -0.42 28.93
C PHE A 450 10.75 -0.33 29.45
N ARG A 451 9.74 -0.76 28.68
CA ARG A 451 8.33 -0.50 29.01
C ARG A 451 7.73 -1.53 29.95
N PRO A 452 7.65 -2.83 29.62
CA PRO A 452 7.07 -3.84 30.49
C PRO A 452 8.05 -4.41 31.51
N HIS A 453 7.53 -5.15 32.47
CA HIS A 453 8.32 -6.01 33.35
C HIS A 453 8.85 -7.25 32.60
N GLY A 454 9.86 -7.91 33.20
CA GLY A 454 10.59 -8.99 32.56
C GLY A 454 9.74 -10.20 32.18
N ALA A 455 8.80 -10.61 33.00
CA ALA A 455 7.91 -11.73 32.69
C ALA A 455 7.16 -11.55 31.36
N ILE A 456 6.72 -10.32 31.05
CA ILE A 456 6.02 -10.00 29.80
C ILE A 456 6.98 -10.04 28.61
N VAL A 457 8.20 -9.53 28.76
CA VAL A 457 9.23 -9.58 27.70
C VAL A 457 9.58 -11.03 27.38
N ASN A 458 9.81 -11.86 28.42
CA ASN A 458 10.18 -13.25 28.27
C ASN A 458 9.06 -14.07 27.64
N PHE A 459 7.80 -13.85 28.07
CA PHE A 459 6.65 -14.47 27.44
C PHE A 459 6.55 -14.13 25.93
N ASN A 460 6.67 -12.85 25.57
CA ASN A 460 6.62 -12.42 24.18
C ASN A 460 7.75 -13.02 23.36
N ASN A 461 8.96 -13.09 23.90
CA ASN A 461 10.09 -13.76 23.24
C ASN A 461 9.81 -15.23 22.96
N ALA A 462 9.25 -15.95 23.94
CA ALA A 462 8.89 -17.36 23.77
C ALA A 462 7.75 -17.55 22.77
N LEU A 463 6.66 -16.77 22.91
CA LEU A 463 5.48 -16.85 22.06
C LEU A 463 5.84 -16.60 20.59
N PHE A 464 6.49 -15.48 20.28
CA PHE A 464 6.81 -15.15 18.89
C PHE A 464 7.88 -16.07 18.28
N SER A 465 8.79 -16.61 19.09
CA SER A 465 9.73 -17.63 18.61
C SER A 465 9.05 -18.95 18.28
N SER A 466 8.02 -19.32 19.05
CA SER A 466 7.21 -20.53 18.76
C SER A 466 6.34 -20.33 17.52
N LEU A 467 5.63 -19.20 17.43
CA LEU A 467 4.76 -18.91 16.28
C LEU A 467 5.51 -18.85 14.94
N ASN A 468 6.81 -18.56 14.96
CA ASN A 468 7.61 -18.48 13.74
C ASN A 468 7.64 -19.79 12.94
N THR A 469 7.52 -20.94 13.59
CA THR A 469 7.48 -22.25 12.93
C THR A 469 6.19 -22.47 12.14
N ASP A 470 5.10 -21.84 12.55
CA ASP A 470 3.76 -22.04 12.00
C ASP A 470 3.39 -21.03 10.91
N LEU A 471 4.24 -20.01 10.70
CA LEU A 471 4.01 -19.01 9.66
C LEU A 471 4.22 -19.58 8.26
N GLY A 472 3.23 -19.38 7.37
CA GLY A 472 3.24 -19.95 6.02
C GLY A 472 4.14 -19.22 5.01
N LEU A 473 4.49 -17.94 5.27
CA LEU A 473 5.29 -17.13 4.37
C LEU A 473 6.70 -16.91 4.92
N GLU A 474 7.71 -17.10 4.07
CA GLU A 474 9.11 -16.90 4.46
C GLU A 474 9.41 -15.48 4.94
N THR A 475 8.81 -14.46 4.31
CA THR A 475 8.92 -13.07 4.75
C THR A 475 8.42 -12.87 6.18
N HIS A 476 7.34 -13.54 6.58
CA HIS A 476 6.83 -13.49 7.95
C HIS A 476 7.76 -14.22 8.91
N LYS A 477 8.28 -15.38 8.54
CA LYS A 477 9.27 -16.11 9.34
C LYS A 477 10.51 -15.27 9.61
N GLU A 478 10.94 -14.50 8.62
CA GLU A 478 12.08 -13.61 8.75
C GLU A 478 11.83 -12.49 9.75
N VAL A 479 10.65 -11.82 9.68
CA VAL A 479 10.23 -10.79 10.64
C VAL A 479 10.25 -11.30 12.08
N TYR A 480 9.77 -12.54 12.28
CA TYR A 480 9.66 -13.16 13.61
C TYR A 480 10.84 -14.10 13.95
N SER A 481 11.93 -14.03 13.21
CA SER A 481 13.13 -14.79 13.53
C SER A 481 13.70 -14.42 14.91
N LYS A 482 14.28 -15.39 15.61
CA LYS A 482 14.87 -15.18 16.95
C LYS A 482 15.83 -13.99 16.96
N LYS A 483 16.63 -13.84 15.90
CA LYS A 483 17.57 -12.73 15.74
C LYS A 483 16.91 -11.35 15.78
N ARG A 484 15.64 -11.24 15.31
CA ARG A 484 14.91 -9.95 15.18
C ARG A 484 13.90 -9.71 16.32
N VAL A 485 13.40 -10.77 16.95
CA VAL A 485 12.34 -10.68 17.97
C VAL A 485 12.89 -10.57 19.37
N HIS A 486 13.99 -11.25 19.66
CA HIS A 486 14.50 -11.37 21.03
C HIS A 486 14.87 -10.03 21.64
N GLN A 487 14.29 -9.75 22.81
CA GLN A 487 14.56 -8.55 23.60
C GLN A 487 15.00 -8.91 25.00
N THR A 488 15.90 -8.09 25.57
CA THR A 488 16.30 -8.18 26.97
C THR A 488 15.44 -7.25 27.83
N PRO A 489 14.91 -7.72 28.95
CA PRO A 489 14.17 -6.85 29.86
C PRO A 489 15.09 -5.84 30.55
N ASN A 490 14.58 -4.63 30.79
CA ASN A 490 15.28 -3.60 31.58
C ASN A 490 14.81 -3.59 33.03
N LYS A 491 13.62 -4.13 33.32
CA LYS A 491 13.01 -4.25 34.65
C LYS A 491 13.13 -5.68 35.16
N ASN A 492 12.98 -5.87 36.49
CA ASN A 492 13.11 -7.18 37.11
C ASN A 492 12.39 -8.28 36.34
N GLU A 493 13.11 -9.37 36.11
CA GLU A 493 12.65 -10.51 35.29
C GLU A 493 11.50 -11.26 35.95
N ASP A 494 11.41 -11.24 37.27
CA ASP A 494 10.39 -11.95 38.07
C ASP A 494 9.10 -11.13 38.29
N GLN A 495 9.02 -9.90 37.75
CA GLN A 495 7.85 -9.06 37.90
C GLN A 495 7.02 -9.01 36.61
N GLY A 496 5.71 -8.90 36.78
CA GLY A 496 4.71 -8.91 35.70
C GLY A 496 3.94 -10.23 35.68
N GLU A 497 2.74 -10.18 35.12
CA GLU A 497 1.84 -11.35 34.99
C GLU A 497 1.36 -11.44 33.55
N VAL A 498 1.31 -12.66 33.04
CA VAL A 498 0.70 -13.00 31.76
C VAL A 498 -0.34 -14.08 31.99
N ARG A 499 -1.57 -13.82 31.60
CA ARG A 499 -2.66 -14.78 31.63
C ARG A 499 -3.12 -15.11 30.22
N VAL A 500 -3.26 -16.39 29.93
CA VAL A 500 -3.78 -16.89 28.67
C VAL A 500 -5.04 -17.70 28.94
N ASP A 501 -6.17 -17.22 28.45
CA ASP A 501 -7.45 -17.93 28.54
C ASP A 501 -7.77 -18.54 27.17
N VAL A 502 -8.01 -19.86 27.15
CA VAL A 502 -8.44 -20.58 25.94
C VAL A 502 -9.97 -20.70 25.99
N LEU A 503 -10.63 -20.09 25.02
CA LEU A 503 -12.08 -20.20 24.88
C LEU A 503 -12.41 -21.37 23.95
N GLU A 504 -13.37 -22.19 24.35
CA GLU A 504 -13.95 -23.17 23.44
C GLU A 504 -14.76 -22.42 22.38
N ALA A 505 -14.56 -22.80 21.11
CA ALA A 505 -15.39 -22.26 20.05
C ALA A 505 -16.79 -22.90 20.12
N ASP A 506 -17.83 -22.08 20.21
CA ASP A 506 -19.25 -22.53 20.12
C ASP A 506 -19.57 -23.07 18.73
#